data_2d36a97142174e157f23c04ef3a0372e
#
_entry.id   2d36a97142174e157f23c04ef3a0372e
#
_cell.length_a   1.000
_cell.length_b   1.000
_cell.length_c   1.000
_cell.angle_alpha   90.00
_cell.angle_beta   90.00
_cell.angle_gamma   90.00
#
_symmetry.space_group_name_H-M   'P 1'
#
loop_
_entity.id
_entity.type
_entity.pdbx_description
1 polymer ?
#
loop_
_entity_poly.entity_id
_entity_poly.type
_entity_poly.pdbx_seq_one_letter_code
_entity_poly.pdbx_strand_id
1 'polypeptide(L)'
;MRNRFILATIGLCAALLVLLNRLPALAQPASVATGSGGAVATVDDRATRIGIDVLKAGGNAIDAAVATAAALGVVEPFSAGIGGGGFMVIYNKADDQVITIDGREQAPASANVEMFNDPNTGELLPMSPNRISSGLAVGVPGTLLTWTEALNRYGTLSLAQALAPAIALAEKGFSVDATFAKQVQDNQARFAAFKSTRDLYLPTGAPPIVGSISKNPDLAKTYRLVAKSPNLFYRGEIGKAIVQTVQQPPTVENPPFVVLPGAMTTADLNDYDLHVRTPVAIDYRGYQLYGMGLPSSGSITGGEALEILEGFELDRLDRPQALNKANSNLKCISA
;
A
#
# COMPACT_ATOMS: atom_id res chain seq x y z
N MET A 1 -65.63 3.54 -8.05
CA MET A 1 -64.55 2.66 -8.59
C MET A 1 -63.15 3.25 -8.41
N ARG A 2 -62.96 4.55 -8.53
CA ARG A 2 -61.62 5.23 -8.47
C ARG A 2 -60.86 5.07 -7.15
N ASN A 3 -61.54 5.04 -5.99
CA ASN A 3 -60.89 4.91 -4.69
C ASN A 3 -60.41 3.46 -4.34
N ARG A 4 -60.98 2.44 -4.98
CA ARG A 4 -60.55 1.04 -4.78
C ARG A 4 -59.24 0.73 -5.50
N PHE A 5 -58.95 1.38 -6.62
CA PHE A 5 -57.70 1.24 -7.36
C PHE A 5 -56.51 1.90 -6.63
N ILE A 6 -56.74 3.07 -6.00
CA ILE A 6 -55.70 3.80 -5.27
C ILE A 6 -55.29 3.01 -4.03
N LEU A 7 -56.19 2.42 -3.29
CA LEU A 7 -55.89 1.59 -2.10
C LEU A 7 -55.17 0.31 -2.47
N ALA A 8 -55.49 -0.30 -3.61
CA ALA A 8 -54.79 -1.50 -4.10
C ALA A 8 -53.34 -1.19 -4.54
N THR A 9 -53.10 -0.05 -5.17
CA THR A 9 -51.74 0.36 -5.58
C THR A 9 -50.86 0.76 -4.37
N ILE A 10 -51.41 1.40 -3.37
CA ILE A 10 -50.69 1.70 -2.13
C ILE A 10 -50.32 0.42 -1.34
N GLY A 11 -51.27 -0.54 -1.30
CA GLY A 11 -51.01 -1.85 -0.67
C GLY A 11 -49.93 -2.66 -1.39
N LEU A 12 -49.88 -2.60 -2.72
CA LEU A 12 -48.88 -3.29 -3.53
C LEU A 12 -47.50 -2.66 -3.39
N CYS A 13 -47.40 -1.32 -3.35
CA CYS A 13 -46.14 -0.60 -3.10
C CYS A 13 -45.62 -0.84 -1.69
N ALA A 14 -46.50 -0.87 -0.67
CA ALA A 14 -46.10 -1.19 0.69
C ALA A 14 -45.60 -2.64 0.86
N ALA A 15 -46.26 -3.61 0.17
CA ALA A 15 -45.82 -4.99 0.15
C ALA A 15 -44.45 -5.16 -0.56
N LEU A 16 -44.22 -4.43 -1.66
CA LEU A 16 -42.94 -4.42 -2.39
C LEU A 16 -41.80 -3.84 -1.53
N LEU A 17 -42.06 -2.76 -0.79
CA LEU A 17 -41.11 -2.15 0.14
C LEU A 17 -40.75 -3.08 1.31
N VAL A 18 -41.70 -3.85 1.82
CA VAL A 18 -41.45 -4.85 2.87
C VAL A 18 -40.67 -6.06 2.35
N LEU A 19 -40.89 -6.46 1.09
CA LEU A 19 -40.13 -7.53 0.43
C LEU A 19 -38.68 -7.08 0.11
N LEU A 20 -38.47 -5.85 -0.29
CA LEU A 20 -37.14 -5.27 -0.52
C LEU A 20 -36.31 -5.16 0.76
N ASN A 21 -36.93 -4.93 1.92
CA ASN A 21 -36.26 -4.92 3.22
C ASN A 21 -35.97 -6.33 3.77
N ARG A 22 -36.39 -7.40 3.10
CA ARG A 22 -36.08 -8.80 3.44
C ARG A 22 -35.05 -9.44 2.51
N LEU A 23 -34.45 -8.69 1.60
CA LEU A 23 -33.27 -9.17 0.91
C LEU A 23 -32.19 -9.39 1.99
N PRO A 24 -31.64 -10.61 2.12
CA PRO A 24 -30.52 -10.81 3.02
C PRO A 24 -29.45 -9.80 2.63
N ALA A 25 -29.03 -8.98 3.58
CA ALA A 25 -27.83 -8.16 3.37
C ALA A 25 -26.78 -9.13 2.83
N LEU A 26 -26.23 -8.84 1.66
CA LEU A 26 -25.12 -9.62 1.12
C LEU A 26 -24.12 -9.71 2.25
N ALA A 27 -23.98 -10.89 2.83
CA ALA A 27 -23.08 -11.13 3.94
C ALA A 27 -21.71 -10.67 3.46
N GLN A 28 -21.17 -9.62 4.08
CA GLN A 28 -19.79 -9.26 3.84
C GLN A 28 -18.96 -10.51 4.12
N PRO A 29 -18.03 -10.87 3.25
CA PRO A 29 -17.17 -12.03 3.49
C PRO A 29 -16.58 -11.88 4.90
N ALA A 30 -16.62 -12.97 5.66
CA ALA A 30 -16.10 -12.95 7.02
C ALA A 30 -14.65 -12.49 6.98
N SER A 31 -14.31 -11.48 7.79
CA SER A 31 -12.94 -10.97 7.93
C SER A 31 -12.00 -12.01 8.57
N VAL A 32 -12.52 -13.14 9.01
CA VAL A 32 -11.80 -14.23 9.67
C VAL A 32 -11.93 -15.50 8.85
N ALA A 33 -10.81 -16.12 8.52
CA ALA A 33 -10.73 -17.44 7.92
C ALA A 33 -9.90 -18.37 8.83
N THR A 34 -10.25 -19.66 8.84
CA THR A 34 -9.51 -20.70 9.57
C THR A 34 -9.00 -21.74 8.60
N GLY A 35 -7.83 -22.29 8.88
CA GLY A 35 -7.20 -23.31 8.05
C GLY A 35 -6.00 -23.94 8.74
N SER A 36 -5.34 -24.86 8.03
CA SER A 36 -4.09 -25.52 8.46
C SER A 36 -3.02 -25.34 7.41
N GLY A 37 -1.75 -25.33 7.82
CA GLY A 37 -0.58 -25.29 6.93
C GLY A 37 -0.02 -23.90 6.66
N GLY A 38 -0.81 -22.85 6.74
CA GLY A 38 -0.33 -21.47 6.57
C GLY A 38 -1.46 -20.45 6.54
N ALA A 39 -1.13 -19.18 6.72
CA ALA A 39 -2.07 -18.07 6.69
C ALA A 39 -1.48 -16.88 5.93
N VAL A 40 -2.33 -16.13 5.25
CA VAL A 40 -2.01 -14.85 4.61
C VAL A 40 -3.13 -13.88 4.94
N ALA A 41 -2.78 -12.65 5.31
CA ALA A 41 -3.74 -11.58 5.54
C ALA A 41 -3.25 -10.29 4.87
N THR A 42 -4.10 -9.66 4.10
CA THR A 42 -3.83 -8.38 3.43
C THR A 42 -5.08 -7.51 3.40
N VAL A 43 -4.94 -6.28 2.92
CA VAL A 43 -6.07 -5.34 2.73
C VAL A 43 -6.94 -5.69 1.52
N ASP A 44 -6.48 -6.60 0.64
CA ASP A 44 -7.19 -7.01 -0.57
C ASP A 44 -7.26 -8.53 -0.67
N ASP A 45 -8.46 -9.08 -0.85
CA ASP A 45 -8.68 -10.53 -0.86
C ASP A 45 -8.06 -11.21 -2.10
N ARG A 46 -7.87 -10.49 -3.21
CA ARG A 46 -7.20 -10.99 -4.42
C ARG A 46 -5.72 -11.24 -4.14
N ALA A 47 -5.06 -10.28 -3.46
CA ALA A 47 -3.69 -10.42 -3.03
C ALA A 47 -3.53 -11.52 -1.97
N THR A 48 -4.46 -11.60 -1.02
CA THR A 48 -4.52 -12.69 -0.02
C THR A 48 -4.59 -14.06 -0.70
N ARG A 49 -5.47 -14.23 -1.70
CA ARG A 49 -5.61 -15.51 -2.45
C ARG A 49 -4.32 -15.87 -3.17
N ILE A 50 -3.65 -14.91 -3.81
CA ILE A 50 -2.37 -15.15 -4.47
C ILE A 50 -1.35 -15.70 -3.47
N GLY A 51 -1.23 -15.11 -2.28
CA GLY A 51 -0.34 -15.61 -1.25
C GLY A 51 -0.70 -17.04 -0.77
N ILE A 52 -2.00 -17.31 -0.57
CA ILE A 52 -2.50 -18.64 -0.21
C ILE A 52 -2.21 -19.66 -1.33
N ASP A 53 -2.37 -19.29 -2.58
CA ASP A 53 -2.10 -20.18 -3.71
C ASP A 53 -0.60 -20.49 -3.84
N VAL A 54 0.27 -19.53 -3.55
CA VAL A 54 1.72 -19.76 -3.46
C VAL A 54 2.05 -20.77 -2.34
N LEU A 55 1.47 -20.62 -1.15
CA LEU A 55 1.66 -21.57 -0.05
C LEU A 55 1.17 -22.97 -0.42
N LYS A 56 -0.01 -23.09 -1.04
CA LYS A 56 -0.57 -24.37 -1.50
C LYS A 56 0.28 -25.03 -2.59
N ALA A 57 0.95 -24.25 -3.41
CA ALA A 57 1.87 -24.74 -4.44
C ALA A 57 3.24 -25.20 -3.87
N GLY A 58 3.46 -25.07 -2.56
CA GLY A 58 4.68 -25.48 -1.88
C GLY A 58 5.71 -24.36 -1.68
N GLY A 59 5.38 -23.12 -2.03
CA GLY A 59 6.18 -21.96 -1.65
C GLY A 59 6.13 -21.69 -0.15
N ASN A 60 7.14 -21.01 0.36
CA ASN A 60 7.21 -20.64 1.77
C ASN A 60 6.57 -19.25 2.05
N ALA A 61 6.63 -18.78 3.29
CA ALA A 61 6.06 -17.51 3.71
C ALA A 61 6.68 -16.30 2.98
N ILE A 62 7.96 -16.36 2.61
CA ILE A 62 8.65 -15.29 1.90
C ILE A 62 8.18 -15.22 0.45
N ASP A 63 8.04 -16.36 -0.21
CA ASP A 63 7.51 -16.46 -1.57
C ASP A 63 6.09 -15.88 -1.63
N ALA A 64 5.25 -16.27 -0.66
CA ALA A 64 3.90 -15.76 -0.53
C ALA A 64 3.85 -14.25 -0.27
N ALA A 65 4.73 -13.73 0.61
CA ALA A 65 4.81 -12.31 0.94
C ALA A 65 5.18 -11.47 -0.29
N VAL A 66 6.19 -11.89 -1.06
CA VAL A 66 6.62 -11.16 -2.27
C VAL A 66 5.55 -11.20 -3.36
N ALA A 67 4.95 -12.37 -3.62
CA ALA A 67 3.88 -12.50 -4.61
C ALA A 67 2.64 -11.64 -4.24
N THR A 68 2.30 -11.64 -2.96
CA THR A 68 1.21 -10.83 -2.41
C THR A 68 1.51 -9.33 -2.51
N ALA A 69 2.73 -8.89 -2.13
CA ALA A 69 3.14 -7.49 -2.22
C ALA A 69 3.15 -6.98 -3.66
N ALA A 70 3.59 -7.81 -4.61
CA ALA A 70 3.52 -7.47 -6.04
C ALA A 70 2.07 -7.35 -6.52
N ALA A 71 1.17 -8.22 -6.06
CA ALA A 71 -0.25 -8.14 -6.38
C ALA A 71 -0.91 -6.88 -5.78
N LEU A 72 -0.54 -6.51 -4.54
CA LEU A 72 -0.99 -5.25 -3.93
C LEU A 72 -0.55 -4.03 -4.76
N GLY A 73 0.64 -4.05 -5.35
CA GLY A 73 1.08 -2.99 -6.28
C GLY A 73 0.18 -2.84 -7.52
N VAL A 74 -0.64 -3.84 -7.83
CA VAL A 74 -1.63 -3.79 -8.92
C VAL A 74 -2.99 -3.30 -8.42
N VAL A 75 -3.49 -3.85 -7.30
CA VAL A 75 -4.87 -3.62 -6.80
C VAL A 75 -4.96 -2.49 -5.78
N GLU A 76 -3.85 -2.14 -5.12
CA GLU A 76 -3.69 -1.05 -4.16
C GLU A 76 -2.54 -0.10 -4.53
N PRO A 77 -2.49 0.42 -5.78
CA PRO A 77 -1.33 1.16 -6.32
C PRO A 77 -1.08 2.49 -5.62
N PHE A 78 -2.05 2.98 -4.85
CA PHE A 78 -1.95 4.24 -4.10
C PHE A 78 -1.22 4.07 -2.76
N SER A 79 -1.06 2.82 -2.29
CA SER A 79 -0.45 2.47 -1.00
C SER A 79 0.70 1.48 -1.13
N ALA A 80 0.83 0.80 -2.28
CA ALA A 80 1.83 -0.23 -2.50
C ALA A 80 2.42 -0.15 -3.93
N GLY A 81 3.59 -0.72 -4.13
CA GLY A 81 4.20 -0.83 -5.47
C GLY A 81 5.72 -0.70 -5.47
N ILE A 82 6.33 -1.08 -6.61
CA ILE A 82 7.79 -1.08 -6.76
C ILE A 82 8.43 0.32 -6.81
N GLY A 83 7.62 1.36 -6.99
CA GLY A 83 8.07 2.75 -6.96
C GLY A 83 8.22 3.33 -5.54
N GLY A 84 7.88 2.54 -4.52
CA GLY A 84 7.98 2.88 -3.11
C GLY A 84 9.06 2.09 -2.38
N GLY A 85 8.89 1.97 -1.05
CA GLY A 85 9.74 1.21 -0.17
C GLY A 85 8.92 0.47 0.89
N GLY A 86 9.61 -0.16 1.81
CA GLY A 86 8.95 -0.87 2.89
C GLY A 86 9.93 -1.65 3.75
N PHE A 87 9.36 -2.39 4.67
CA PHE A 87 10.11 -3.21 5.61
C PHE A 87 9.62 -4.66 5.58
N MET A 88 10.51 -5.58 5.87
CA MET A 88 10.14 -6.96 6.17
C MET A 88 10.66 -7.33 7.57
N VAL A 89 9.80 -7.96 8.36
CA VAL A 89 10.16 -8.59 9.63
C VAL A 89 9.93 -10.08 9.43
N ILE A 90 10.99 -10.87 9.52
CA ILE A 90 11.01 -12.28 9.16
C ILE A 90 11.44 -13.09 10.37
N TYR A 91 10.62 -14.02 10.83
CA TYR A 91 11.04 -15.05 11.77
C TYR A 91 11.51 -16.28 10.99
N ASN A 92 12.78 -16.63 11.13
CA ASN A 92 13.34 -17.85 10.57
C ASN A 92 13.44 -18.94 11.67
N LYS A 93 12.54 -19.92 11.55
CA LYS A 93 12.50 -21.02 12.54
C LYS A 93 13.76 -21.89 12.54
N ALA A 94 14.48 -22.00 11.43
CA ALA A 94 15.68 -22.84 11.36
C ALA A 94 16.80 -22.32 12.26
N ASP A 95 16.93 -21.00 12.35
CA ASP A 95 17.97 -20.33 13.15
C ASP A 95 17.41 -19.75 14.45
N ASP A 96 16.11 -19.86 14.68
CA ASP A 96 15.36 -19.25 15.80
C ASP A 96 15.65 -17.74 15.90
N GLN A 97 15.67 -17.04 14.75
CA GLN A 97 16.03 -15.64 14.69
C GLN A 97 14.95 -14.81 14.00
N VAL A 98 14.81 -13.58 14.48
CA VAL A 98 14.04 -12.53 13.80
C VAL A 98 14.99 -11.60 13.07
N ILE A 99 14.73 -11.38 11.80
CA ILE A 99 15.54 -10.55 10.90
C ILE A 99 14.67 -9.45 10.36
N THR A 100 15.22 -8.25 10.18
CA THR A 100 14.52 -7.14 9.53
C THR A 100 15.28 -6.68 8.31
N ILE A 101 14.55 -6.45 7.22
CA ILE A 101 15.07 -5.83 6.00
C ILE A 101 14.44 -4.44 5.88
N ASP A 102 15.30 -3.45 5.82
CA ASP A 102 14.96 -2.05 5.60
C ASP A 102 15.19 -1.70 4.14
N GLY A 103 14.11 -1.65 3.39
CA GLY A 103 14.05 -1.18 2.02
C GLY A 103 13.24 0.11 1.88
N ARG A 104 13.29 0.96 2.93
CA ARG A 104 12.64 2.26 2.87
C ARG A 104 13.29 3.14 1.82
N GLU A 105 12.50 4.03 1.23
CA GLU A 105 13.00 5.03 0.30
C GLU A 105 14.06 5.92 0.96
N GLN A 106 15.07 6.26 0.18
CA GLN A 106 16.08 7.22 0.57
C GLN A 106 15.86 8.54 -0.15
N ALA A 107 16.17 9.65 0.52
CA ALA A 107 16.18 10.93 -0.14
C ALA A 107 17.30 10.98 -1.19
N PRO A 108 17.08 11.56 -2.38
CA PRO A 108 18.16 11.85 -3.32
C PRO A 108 19.25 12.68 -2.67
N ALA A 109 20.51 12.55 -3.11
CA ALA A 109 21.66 13.27 -2.54
C ALA A 109 21.51 14.79 -2.60
N SER A 110 20.69 15.30 -3.51
CA SER A 110 20.36 16.72 -3.66
C SER A 110 19.35 17.26 -2.66
N ALA A 111 18.73 16.39 -1.84
CA ALA A 111 17.69 16.80 -0.88
C ALA A 111 18.24 17.78 0.15
N ASN A 112 17.50 18.85 0.42
CA ASN A 112 17.85 19.87 1.41
C ASN A 112 16.58 20.44 2.06
N VAL A 113 16.73 21.22 3.11
CA VAL A 113 15.59 21.72 3.92
C VAL A 113 14.68 22.70 3.18
N GLU A 114 15.17 23.35 2.14
CA GLU A 114 14.45 24.37 1.38
C GLU A 114 13.85 23.81 0.08
N MET A 115 14.04 22.51 -0.22
CA MET A 115 13.67 21.90 -1.48
C MET A 115 12.18 22.04 -1.85
N PHE A 116 11.31 22.28 -0.88
CA PHE A 116 9.88 22.46 -1.09
C PHE A 116 9.41 23.91 -1.05
N ASN A 117 10.34 24.87 -1.03
CA ASN A 117 9.96 26.28 -1.11
C ASN A 117 9.60 26.64 -2.56
N ASP A 118 8.63 27.54 -2.70
CA ASP A 118 8.30 28.12 -3.99
C ASP A 118 9.51 28.93 -4.50
N PRO A 119 10.03 28.64 -5.69
CA PRO A 119 11.22 29.34 -6.21
C PRO A 119 10.99 30.83 -6.47
N ASN A 120 9.74 31.31 -6.55
CA ASN A 120 9.42 32.71 -6.80
C ASN A 120 9.23 33.52 -5.52
N THR A 121 8.69 32.90 -4.47
CA THR A 121 8.37 33.61 -3.21
C THR A 121 9.28 33.24 -2.06
N GLY A 122 9.97 32.09 -2.13
CA GLY A 122 10.77 31.51 -1.03
C GLY A 122 9.93 30.87 0.08
N GLU A 123 8.59 30.92 -0.03
CA GLU A 123 7.70 30.36 0.98
C GLU A 123 7.52 28.86 0.78
N LEU A 124 7.29 28.13 1.87
CA LEU A 124 7.02 26.70 1.84
C LEU A 124 5.70 26.41 1.11
N LEU A 125 5.76 25.60 0.05
CA LEU A 125 4.56 25.17 -0.69
C LEU A 125 3.59 24.39 0.20
N PRO A 126 2.27 24.50 -0.04
CA PRO A 126 1.26 23.67 0.64
C PRO A 126 1.56 22.17 0.52
N MET A 127 1.29 21.39 1.57
CA MET A 127 1.48 19.94 1.55
C MET A 127 0.71 19.31 0.38
N SER A 128 -0.58 19.54 0.33
CA SER A 128 -1.45 19.06 -0.75
C SER A 128 -2.05 20.27 -1.50
N PRO A 129 -2.07 20.24 -2.82
CA PRO A 129 -1.58 19.18 -3.71
C PRO A 129 -0.08 19.31 -4.07
N ASN A 130 0.56 20.45 -3.78
CA ASN A 130 1.84 20.85 -4.36
C ASN A 130 3.00 19.91 -3.98
N ARG A 131 3.33 19.82 -2.67
CA ARG A 131 4.49 19.02 -2.24
C ARG A 131 4.33 17.54 -2.57
N ILE A 132 3.17 16.94 -2.23
CA ILE A 132 2.92 15.51 -2.45
C ILE A 132 2.79 15.10 -3.92
N SER A 133 2.67 16.07 -4.84
CA SER A 133 2.59 15.83 -6.28
C SER A 133 3.85 16.30 -7.03
N SER A 134 4.85 16.77 -6.30
CA SER A 134 6.12 17.25 -6.84
C SER A 134 7.05 16.09 -7.18
N GLY A 135 7.91 16.26 -8.18
CA GLY A 135 9.04 15.35 -8.41
C GLY A 135 10.03 15.31 -7.24
N LEU A 136 10.09 16.38 -6.44
CA LEU A 136 10.90 16.44 -5.22
C LEU A 136 10.40 15.50 -4.11
N ALA A 137 9.13 15.10 -4.12
CA ALA A 137 8.58 14.16 -3.16
C ALA A 137 8.93 12.68 -3.45
N VAL A 138 9.57 12.41 -4.57
CA VAL A 138 9.93 11.04 -4.97
C VAL A 138 11.25 10.65 -4.34
N GLY A 139 11.19 9.69 -3.41
CA GLY A 139 12.38 9.04 -2.85
C GLY A 139 12.92 7.95 -3.79
N VAL A 140 14.16 7.54 -3.56
CA VAL A 140 14.80 6.42 -4.25
C VAL A 140 14.12 5.12 -3.83
N PRO A 141 13.50 4.35 -4.73
CA PRO A 141 12.66 3.20 -4.36
C PRO A 141 13.46 2.01 -3.86
N GLY A 142 12.97 1.36 -2.80
CA GLY A 142 13.61 0.19 -2.19
C GLY A 142 12.86 -1.13 -2.33
N THR A 143 11.58 -1.09 -2.71
CA THR A 143 10.70 -2.27 -2.70
C THR A 143 11.25 -3.45 -3.52
N LEU A 144 11.67 -3.21 -4.77
CA LEU A 144 12.13 -4.29 -5.64
C LEU A 144 13.39 -4.97 -5.10
N LEU A 145 14.31 -4.19 -4.54
CA LEU A 145 15.53 -4.74 -3.94
C LEU A 145 15.19 -5.56 -2.69
N THR A 146 14.24 -5.08 -1.85
CA THR A 146 13.71 -5.82 -0.70
C THR A 146 13.14 -7.18 -1.10
N TRP A 147 12.31 -7.24 -2.14
CA TRP A 147 11.76 -8.49 -2.65
C TRP A 147 12.84 -9.44 -3.15
N THR A 148 13.78 -8.90 -3.92
CA THR A 148 14.89 -9.69 -4.49
C THR A 148 15.76 -10.27 -3.38
N GLU A 149 16.12 -9.48 -2.38
CA GLU A 149 16.94 -9.91 -1.27
C GLU A 149 16.23 -10.95 -0.40
N ALA A 150 14.96 -10.73 -0.08
CA ALA A 150 14.17 -11.67 0.70
C ALA A 150 14.05 -13.03 0.01
N LEU A 151 13.76 -13.05 -1.29
CA LEU A 151 13.69 -14.26 -2.09
C LEU A 151 15.06 -14.97 -2.16
N ASN A 152 16.13 -14.23 -2.41
CA ASN A 152 17.47 -14.80 -2.53
C ASN A 152 17.96 -15.46 -1.24
N ARG A 153 17.62 -14.90 -0.08
CA ARG A 153 18.07 -15.43 1.22
C ARG A 153 17.15 -16.49 1.79
N TYR A 154 15.85 -16.33 1.63
CA TYR A 154 14.87 -17.09 2.39
C TYR A 154 13.76 -17.70 1.54
N GLY A 155 13.62 -17.28 0.26
CA GLY A 155 12.61 -17.79 -0.66
C GLY A 155 13.02 -19.11 -1.31
N THR A 156 12.06 -19.76 -1.94
CA THR A 156 12.24 -20.94 -2.78
C THR A 156 11.90 -20.67 -4.25
N LEU A 157 11.16 -19.58 -4.51
CA LEU A 157 10.80 -19.14 -5.84
C LEU A 157 11.79 -18.10 -6.39
N SER A 158 11.99 -18.12 -7.70
CA SER A 158 12.61 -17.00 -8.39
C SER A 158 11.71 -15.78 -8.39
N LEU A 159 12.29 -14.57 -8.55
CA LEU A 159 11.51 -13.34 -8.69
C LEU A 159 10.50 -13.44 -9.84
N ALA A 160 10.85 -14.10 -10.94
CA ALA A 160 9.95 -14.31 -12.08
C ALA A 160 8.71 -15.14 -11.70
N GLN A 161 8.90 -16.19 -10.90
CA GLN A 161 7.79 -17.02 -10.40
C GLN A 161 6.91 -16.25 -9.42
N ALA A 162 7.52 -15.51 -8.49
CA ALA A 162 6.79 -14.71 -7.50
C ALA A 162 5.97 -13.58 -8.14
N LEU A 163 6.49 -12.95 -9.23
CA LEU A 163 5.78 -11.87 -9.92
C LEU A 163 4.72 -12.36 -10.92
N ALA A 164 4.74 -13.63 -11.33
CA ALA A 164 3.84 -14.15 -12.37
C ALA A 164 2.33 -13.92 -12.08
N PRO A 165 1.82 -14.14 -10.86
CA PRO A 165 0.41 -13.87 -10.55
C PRO A 165 0.05 -12.37 -10.67
N ALA A 166 0.92 -11.49 -10.20
CA ALA A 166 0.72 -10.04 -10.28
C ALA A 166 0.75 -9.54 -11.74
N ILE A 167 1.64 -10.09 -12.58
CA ILE A 167 1.67 -9.82 -14.02
C ILE A 167 0.34 -10.20 -14.67
N ALA A 168 -0.16 -11.40 -14.38
CA ALA A 168 -1.44 -11.87 -14.91
C ALA A 168 -2.61 -10.98 -14.45
N LEU A 169 -2.59 -10.55 -13.17
CA LEU A 169 -3.60 -9.67 -12.61
C LEU A 169 -3.59 -8.29 -13.28
N ALA A 170 -2.41 -7.70 -13.50
CA ALA A 170 -2.28 -6.41 -14.16
C ALA A 170 -2.76 -6.43 -15.63
N GLU A 171 -2.55 -7.55 -16.33
CA GLU A 171 -2.99 -7.72 -17.73
C GLU A 171 -4.48 -8.02 -17.89
N LYS A 172 -4.95 -9.01 -17.12
CA LYS A 172 -6.37 -9.41 -17.16
C LYS A 172 -7.25 -8.33 -16.57
N GLY A 173 -6.73 -7.61 -15.59
CA GLY A 173 -7.44 -6.61 -14.81
C GLY A 173 -8.18 -7.22 -13.61
N PHE A 174 -8.72 -6.31 -12.82
CA PHE A 174 -9.49 -6.64 -11.62
C PHE A 174 -10.75 -5.78 -11.56
N SER A 175 -11.76 -6.27 -10.86
CA SER A 175 -12.98 -5.51 -10.61
C SER A 175 -12.69 -4.39 -9.60
N VAL A 176 -12.99 -3.16 -9.98
CA VAL A 176 -12.87 -1.98 -9.12
C VAL A 176 -13.82 -2.12 -7.94
N ASP A 177 -13.31 -2.01 -6.73
CA ASP A 177 -14.09 -1.94 -5.50
C ASP A 177 -14.37 -0.49 -5.06
N ALA A 178 -15.14 -0.33 -3.98
CA ALA A 178 -15.52 0.99 -3.48
C ALA A 178 -14.32 1.80 -2.95
N THR A 179 -13.33 1.13 -2.36
CA THR A 179 -12.13 1.76 -1.82
C THR A 179 -11.28 2.34 -2.94
N PHE A 180 -11.00 1.55 -3.96
CA PHE A 180 -10.25 1.99 -5.14
C PHE A 180 -10.94 3.17 -5.84
N ALA A 181 -12.26 3.05 -6.10
CA ALA A 181 -13.04 4.12 -6.74
C ALA A 181 -13.00 5.42 -5.92
N LYS A 182 -13.15 5.31 -4.60
CA LYS A 182 -13.09 6.46 -3.69
C LYS A 182 -11.70 7.10 -3.66
N GLN A 183 -10.63 6.33 -3.61
CA GLN A 183 -9.26 6.86 -3.64
C GLN A 183 -8.98 7.63 -4.95
N VAL A 184 -9.45 7.12 -6.09
CA VAL A 184 -9.37 7.86 -7.36
C VAL A 184 -10.20 9.13 -7.32
N GLN A 185 -11.42 9.08 -6.77
CA GLN A 185 -12.31 10.25 -6.63
C GLN A 185 -11.68 11.33 -5.74
N ASP A 186 -11.15 10.95 -4.57
CA ASP A 186 -10.56 11.89 -3.62
C ASP A 186 -9.30 12.56 -4.20
N ASN A 187 -8.63 11.93 -5.16
CA ASN A 187 -7.43 12.43 -5.81
C ASN A 187 -7.65 12.89 -7.27
N GLN A 188 -8.89 13.00 -7.73
CA GLN A 188 -9.21 13.24 -9.14
C GLN A 188 -8.48 14.46 -9.73
N ALA A 189 -8.46 15.57 -9.03
CA ALA A 189 -7.79 16.80 -9.49
C ALA A 189 -6.27 16.60 -9.63
N ARG A 190 -5.65 15.87 -8.69
CA ARG A 190 -4.22 15.53 -8.74
C ARG A 190 -3.91 14.58 -9.88
N PHE A 191 -4.72 13.53 -10.06
CA PHE A 191 -4.53 12.54 -11.11
C PHE A 191 -4.72 13.13 -12.51
N ALA A 192 -5.70 14.05 -12.66
CA ALA A 192 -5.93 14.76 -13.91
C ALA A 192 -4.77 15.68 -14.32
N ALA A 193 -3.93 16.12 -13.39
CA ALA A 193 -2.77 16.97 -13.66
C ALA A 193 -1.61 16.24 -14.35
N PHE A 194 -1.60 14.91 -14.35
CA PHE A 194 -0.52 14.10 -14.95
C PHE A 194 -1.08 13.22 -16.07
N LYS A 195 -0.51 13.33 -17.26
CA LYS A 195 -1.01 12.66 -18.49
C LYS A 195 -1.18 11.14 -18.29
N SER A 196 -0.11 10.47 -17.87
CA SER A 196 -0.11 9.00 -17.70
C SER A 196 -1.05 8.53 -16.58
N THR A 197 -1.10 9.27 -15.47
CA THR A 197 -1.98 8.96 -14.34
C THR A 197 -3.45 9.17 -14.71
N ARG A 198 -3.75 10.27 -15.40
CA ARG A 198 -5.10 10.56 -15.92
C ARG A 198 -5.55 9.46 -16.87
N ASP A 199 -4.72 9.11 -17.84
CA ASP A 199 -5.09 8.12 -18.87
C ASP A 199 -5.32 6.73 -18.28
N LEU A 200 -4.63 6.38 -17.17
CA LEU A 200 -4.80 5.12 -16.46
C LEU A 200 -6.01 5.10 -15.52
N TYR A 201 -6.16 6.13 -14.67
CA TYR A 201 -7.15 6.13 -13.58
C TYR A 201 -8.41 6.92 -13.86
N LEU A 202 -8.39 7.79 -14.87
CA LEU A 202 -9.51 8.60 -15.32
C LEU A 202 -9.73 8.48 -16.84
N PRO A 203 -9.82 7.26 -17.39
CA PRO A 203 -9.85 7.07 -18.87
C PRO A 203 -11.06 7.72 -19.54
N THR A 204 -12.14 7.97 -18.81
CA THR A 204 -13.33 8.69 -19.28
C THR A 204 -13.40 10.15 -18.78
N GLY A 205 -12.34 10.64 -18.12
CA GLY A 205 -12.34 11.93 -17.42
C GLY A 205 -12.98 11.90 -16.02
N ALA A 206 -13.49 10.73 -15.60
CA ALA A 206 -14.16 10.51 -14.32
C ALA A 206 -13.56 9.29 -13.59
N PRO A 207 -13.72 9.19 -12.24
CA PRO A 207 -13.35 8.03 -11.49
C PRO A 207 -14.02 6.75 -12.01
N PRO A 208 -13.39 5.58 -11.89
CA PRO A 208 -13.94 4.33 -12.37
C PRO A 208 -15.18 3.92 -11.56
N ILE A 209 -16.13 3.29 -12.24
CA ILE A 209 -17.35 2.78 -11.62
C ILE A 209 -17.04 1.48 -10.87
N VAL A 210 -17.56 1.32 -9.65
CA VAL A 210 -17.47 0.07 -8.88
C VAL A 210 -18.01 -1.09 -9.72
N GLY A 211 -17.24 -2.18 -9.81
CA GLY A 211 -17.54 -3.35 -10.64
C GLY A 211 -16.96 -3.26 -12.07
N SER A 212 -16.49 -2.10 -12.53
CA SER A 212 -15.77 -2.01 -13.81
C SER A 212 -14.40 -2.69 -13.71
N ILE A 213 -13.77 -2.98 -14.85
CA ILE A 213 -12.46 -3.63 -14.89
C ILE A 213 -11.38 -2.58 -15.08
N SER A 214 -10.44 -2.53 -14.12
CA SER A 214 -9.20 -1.77 -14.22
C SER A 214 -8.05 -2.68 -14.64
N LYS A 215 -7.17 -2.18 -15.54
CA LYS A 215 -5.99 -2.89 -16.06
C LYS A 215 -4.79 -1.98 -16.05
N ASN A 216 -3.62 -2.56 -15.87
CA ASN A 216 -2.34 -1.84 -16.00
C ASN A 216 -1.32 -2.69 -16.79
N PRO A 217 -1.46 -2.77 -18.13
CA PRO A 217 -0.56 -3.57 -18.97
C PRO A 217 0.89 -3.05 -18.94
N ASP A 218 1.11 -1.76 -18.68
CA ASP A 218 2.45 -1.19 -18.59
C ASP A 218 3.16 -1.65 -17.32
N LEU A 219 2.45 -1.75 -16.19
CA LEU A 219 3.00 -2.36 -14.98
C LEU A 219 3.32 -3.85 -15.20
N ALA A 220 2.46 -4.59 -15.91
CA ALA A 220 2.73 -5.97 -16.26
C ALA A 220 4.01 -6.10 -17.11
N LYS A 221 4.22 -5.20 -18.07
CA LYS A 221 5.45 -5.13 -18.87
C LYS A 221 6.67 -4.82 -17.99
N THR A 222 6.55 -3.85 -17.09
CA THR A 222 7.61 -3.49 -16.14
C THR A 222 7.98 -4.67 -15.26
N TYR A 223 6.98 -5.37 -14.68
CA TYR A 223 7.22 -6.56 -13.87
C TYR A 223 7.93 -7.68 -14.66
N ARG A 224 7.61 -7.88 -15.94
CA ARG A 224 8.34 -8.84 -16.79
C ARG A 224 9.80 -8.44 -17.02
N LEU A 225 10.07 -7.16 -17.18
CA LEU A 225 11.43 -6.66 -17.36
C LEU A 225 12.27 -6.87 -16.10
N VAL A 226 11.75 -6.47 -14.94
CA VAL A 226 12.46 -6.65 -13.65
C VAL A 226 12.56 -8.12 -13.23
N ALA A 227 11.59 -8.96 -13.62
CA ALA A 227 11.66 -10.40 -13.44
C ALA A 227 12.84 -11.04 -14.18
N LYS A 228 13.19 -10.52 -15.34
CA LYS A 228 14.36 -10.96 -16.11
C LYS A 228 15.66 -10.43 -15.53
N SER A 229 15.68 -9.17 -15.11
CA SER A 229 16.84 -8.52 -14.51
C SER A 229 16.43 -7.36 -13.62
N PRO A 230 16.47 -7.50 -12.28
CA PRO A 230 16.22 -6.40 -11.36
C PRO A 230 17.13 -5.19 -11.58
N ASN A 231 18.33 -5.41 -12.14
CA ASN A 231 19.27 -4.33 -12.48
C ASN A 231 18.70 -3.32 -13.50
N LEU A 232 17.72 -3.71 -14.32
CA LEU A 232 17.06 -2.76 -15.23
C LEU A 232 16.37 -1.62 -14.50
N PHE A 233 15.91 -1.89 -13.26
CA PHE A 233 15.23 -0.90 -12.43
C PHE A 233 16.19 0.14 -11.85
N TYR A 234 17.34 -0.28 -11.35
CA TYR A 234 18.28 0.63 -10.68
C TYR A 234 19.35 1.17 -11.63
N ARG A 235 19.84 0.36 -12.57
CA ARG A 235 21.01 0.66 -13.43
C ARG A 235 20.72 0.61 -14.92
N GLY A 236 19.49 0.29 -15.31
CA GLY A 236 19.11 0.11 -16.71
C GLY A 236 18.13 1.16 -17.22
N GLU A 237 17.37 0.75 -18.23
CA GLU A 237 16.43 1.62 -18.93
C GLU A 237 15.26 2.09 -18.05
N ILE A 238 14.80 1.26 -17.10
CA ILE A 238 13.73 1.64 -16.20
C ILE A 238 14.23 2.73 -15.25
N GLY A 239 15.42 2.59 -14.67
CA GLY A 239 16.03 3.60 -13.81
C GLY A 239 16.19 4.95 -14.52
N LYS A 240 16.63 4.94 -15.78
CA LYS A 240 16.72 6.16 -16.59
C LYS A 240 15.35 6.82 -16.79
N ALA A 241 14.32 6.01 -17.06
CA ALA A 241 12.94 6.50 -17.21
C ALA A 241 12.38 7.07 -15.91
N ILE A 242 12.68 6.46 -14.76
CA ILE A 242 12.32 6.99 -13.42
C ILE A 242 12.95 8.37 -13.24
N VAL A 243 14.26 8.50 -13.42
CA VAL A 243 14.98 9.77 -13.27
C VAL A 243 14.41 10.84 -14.20
N GLN A 244 14.20 10.51 -15.47
CA GLN A 244 13.60 11.44 -16.42
C GLN A 244 12.20 11.90 -15.98
N THR A 245 11.35 10.97 -15.51
CA THR A 245 10.00 11.29 -15.06
C THR A 245 10.01 12.16 -13.80
N VAL A 246 10.94 11.93 -12.88
CA VAL A 246 11.11 12.73 -11.67
C VAL A 246 11.61 14.15 -12.01
N GLN A 247 12.58 14.26 -12.90
CA GLN A 247 13.14 15.55 -13.33
C GLN A 247 12.21 16.32 -14.28
N GLN A 248 11.36 15.63 -15.01
CA GLN A 248 10.41 16.20 -15.97
C GLN A 248 9.04 15.56 -15.76
N PRO A 249 8.32 15.91 -14.69
CA PRO A 249 7.00 15.33 -14.42
C PRO A 249 6.06 15.49 -15.61
N PRO A 250 5.40 14.40 -16.08
CA PRO A 250 4.59 14.40 -17.30
C PRO A 250 3.22 15.07 -17.07
N THR A 251 3.25 16.35 -16.69
CA THR A 251 2.03 17.14 -16.44
C THR A 251 1.26 17.44 -17.73
N VAL A 252 -0.01 17.79 -17.58
CA VAL A 252 -0.78 18.48 -18.62
C VAL A 252 -0.18 19.88 -18.86
N GLU A 253 -0.58 20.53 -19.95
CA GLU A 253 -0.04 21.83 -20.33
C GLU A 253 -0.23 22.93 -19.27
N ASN A 254 -1.40 22.94 -18.61
CA ASN A 254 -1.73 23.89 -17.55
C ASN A 254 -2.22 23.11 -16.31
N PRO A 255 -1.31 22.61 -15.47
CA PRO A 255 -1.69 21.89 -14.25
C PRO A 255 -2.37 22.88 -13.26
N PRO A 256 -3.37 22.42 -12.49
CA PRO A 256 -4.12 23.30 -11.58
C PRO A 256 -3.34 23.71 -10.32
N PHE A 257 -2.11 23.25 -10.16
CA PHE A 257 -1.21 23.57 -9.05
C PHE A 257 0.25 23.48 -9.51
N VAL A 258 1.15 24.07 -8.73
CA VAL A 258 2.59 24.05 -9.02
C VAL A 258 3.12 22.61 -8.82
N VAL A 259 3.78 22.09 -9.85
CA VAL A 259 4.49 20.79 -9.81
C VAL A 259 5.97 21.07 -10.02
N LEU A 260 6.76 20.96 -8.96
CA LEU A 260 8.20 21.15 -9.03
C LEU A 260 8.88 19.91 -9.62
N PRO A 261 9.87 20.06 -10.52
CA PRO A 261 10.72 18.96 -10.95
C PRO A 261 11.55 18.44 -9.77
N GLY A 262 11.79 17.13 -9.73
CA GLY A 262 12.71 16.55 -8.77
C GLY A 262 14.16 16.62 -9.24
N ALA A 263 15.07 16.34 -8.31
CA ALA A 263 16.51 16.41 -8.58
C ALA A 263 17.22 15.03 -8.43
N MET A 264 16.43 13.93 -8.38
CA MET A 264 16.97 12.58 -8.40
C MET A 264 17.83 12.34 -9.64
N THR A 265 18.96 11.65 -9.47
CA THR A 265 19.88 11.27 -10.53
C THR A 265 19.99 9.77 -10.68
N THR A 266 20.62 9.30 -11.76
CA THR A 266 20.94 7.88 -11.92
C THR A 266 21.95 7.38 -10.88
N ALA A 267 22.78 8.25 -10.31
CA ALA A 267 23.68 7.91 -9.21
C ALA A 267 22.90 7.54 -7.96
N ASP A 268 21.87 8.31 -7.60
CA ASP A 268 21.01 7.99 -6.45
C ASP A 268 20.38 6.58 -6.55
N LEU A 269 19.92 6.19 -7.76
CA LEU A 269 19.41 4.84 -8.00
C LEU A 269 20.51 3.77 -7.95
N ASN A 270 21.68 4.05 -8.54
CA ASN A 270 22.79 3.10 -8.60
C ASN A 270 23.40 2.80 -7.23
N ASP A 271 23.41 3.82 -6.38
CA ASP A 271 24.03 3.79 -5.04
C ASP A 271 23.05 3.37 -3.95
N TYR A 272 21.75 3.21 -4.30
CA TYR A 272 20.76 2.72 -3.35
C TYR A 272 21.09 1.30 -2.90
N ASP A 273 21.12 1.11 -1.59
CA ASP A 273 21.26 -0.19 -0.95
C ASP A 273 20.25 -0.34 0.19
N LEU A 274 19.87 -1.57 0.48
CA LEU A 274 19.02 -1.92 1.60
C LEU A 274 19.86 -2.25 2.84
N HIS A 275 19.23 -2.18 4.01
CA HIS A 275 19.89 -2.51 5.25
C HIS A 275 19.21 -3.68 5.97
N VAL A 276 20.02 -4.64 6.42
CA VAL A 276 19.57 -5.63 7.41
C VAL A 276 19.79 -5.04 8.79
N ARG A 277 18.72 -4.92 9.58
CA ARG A 277 18.78 -4.28 10.89
C ARG A 277 18.40 -5.25 12.00
N THR A 278 18.87 -4.96 13.20
CA THR A 278 18.41 -5.65 14.41
C THR A 278 16.94 -5.25 14.69
N PRO A 279 16.04 -6.22 14.90
CA PRO A 279 14.66 -5.90 15.27
C PRO A 279 14.58 -5.23 16.63
N VAL A 280 13.55 -4.41 16.83
CA VAL A 280 13.12 -4.00 18.17
C VAL A 280 12.39 -5.18 18.80
N ALA A 281 12.80 -5.57 20.00
CA ALA A 281 12.15 -6.60 20.80
C ALA A 281 11.43 -5.94 21.98
N ILE A 282 10.20 -6.36 22.22
CA ILE A 282 9.29 -5.83 23.26
C ILE A 282 8.70 -7.01 23.99
N ASP A 283 8.81 -7.03 25.31
CA ASP A 283 8.12 -8.00 26.15
C ASP A 283 6.77 -7.42 26.59
N TYR A 284 5.69 -8.15 26.36
CA TYR A 284 4.36 -7.73 26.78
C TYR A 284 3.53 -8.92 27.22
N ARG A 285 3.17 -8.96 28.49
CA ARG A 285 2.31 -10.00 29.11
C ARG A 285 2.77 -11.44 28.79
N GLY A 286 4.09 -11.67 28.81
CA GLY A 286 4.69 -12.97 28.55
C GLY A 286 4.85 -13.32 27.07
N TYR A 287 4.54 -12.39 26.15
CA TYR A 287 4.83 -12.50 24.74
C TYR A 287 6.04 -11.66 24.36
N GLN A 288 6.90 -12.21 23.50
CA GLN A 288 7.93 -11.44 22.83
C GLN A 288 7.40 -10.94 21.49
N LEU A 289 7.40 -9.63 21.30
CA LEU A 289 6.97 -8.94 20.09
C LEU A 289 8.21 -8.39 19.39
N TYR A 290 8.28 -8.60 18.09
CA TYR A 290 9.38 -8.09 17.29
C TYR A 290 8.86 -7.15 16.22
N GLY A 291 9.57 -6.06 15.99
CA GLY A 291 9.20 -5.12 14.95
C GLY A 291 10.39 -4.43 14.32
N MET A 292 10.13 -3.65 13.30
CA MET A 292 11.15 -2.87 12.61
C MET A 292 11.67 -1.76 13.52
N GLY A 293 13.01 -1.66 13.65
CA GLY A 293 13.67 -0.53 14.30
C GLY A 293 13.65 0.75 13.44
N LEU A 294 14.42 1.76 13.84
CA LEU A 294 14.58 2.96 13.01
C LEU A 294 15.07 2.59 11.60
N PRO A 295 14.55 3.28 10.57
CA PRO A 295 13.81 4.54 10.58
C PRO A 295 12.29 4.39 10.77
N SER A 296 11.77 3.22 11.12
CA SER A 296 10.35 3.04 11.49
C SER A 296 10.14 3.46 12.95
N SER A 297 9.19 4.35 13.19
CA SER A 297 8.73 4.70 14.54
C SER A 297 7.70 3.71 15.09
N GLY A 298 7.09 2.87 14.22
CA GLY A 298 5.91 2.07 14.56
C GLY A 298 6.13 1.11 15.73
N SER A 299 7.24 0.37 15.72
CA SER A 299 7.52 -0.60 16.79
C SER A 299 7.91 0.07 18.11
N ILE A 300 8.61 1.21 18.05
CA ILE A 300 8.98 1.97 19.24
C ILE A 300 7.71 2.55 19.87
N THR A 301 6.89 3.26 19.10
CA THR A 301 5.63 3.85 19.60
C THR A 301 4.64 2.77 20.06
N GLY A 302 4.54 1.65 19.31
CA GLY A 302 3.71 0.52 19.71
C GLY A 302 4.20 -0.16 20.98
N GLY A 303 5.52 -0.31 21.14
CA GLY A 303 6.15 -0.86 22.34
C GLY A 303 5.89 -0.01 23.57
N GLU A 304 6.12 1.29 23.47
CA GLU A 304 5.84 2.25 24.55
C GLU A 304 4.35 2.19 24.97
N ALA A 305 3.44 2.12 23.99
CA ALA A 305 2.02 1.98 24.31
C ALA A 305 1.70 0.65 25.02
N LEU A 306 2.33 -0.45 24.61
CA LEU A 306 2.14 -1.76 25.23
C LEU A 306 2.72 -1.81 26.66
N GLU A 307 3.92 -1.27 26.86
CA GLU A 307 4.54 -1.17 28.20
C GLU A 307 3.66 -0.34 29.16
N ILE A 308 3.07 0.77 28.70
CA ILE A 308 2.11 1.55 29.47
C ILE A 308 0.88 0.71 29.81
N LEU A 309 0.33 -0.04 28.83
CA LEU A 309 -0.85 -0.87 29.00
C LEU A 309 -0.62 -2.09 29.91
N GLU A 310 0.63 -2.56 30.05
CA GLU A 310 0.97 -3.65 30.95
C GLU A 310 0.65 -3.35 32.41
N GLY A 311 0.74 -2.08 32.82
CA GLY A 311 0.35 -1.60 34.15
C GLY A 311 -1.15 -1.61 34.44
N PHE A 312 -2.01 -2.05 33.50
CA PHE A 312 -3.47 -2.03 33.66
C PHE A 312 -4.09 -3.41 33.56
N GLU A 313 -5.05 -3.71 34.42
CA GLU A 313 -5.89 -4.92 34.34
C GLU A 313 -6.99 -4.72 33.28
N LEU A 314 -6.63 -4.84 32.01
CA LEU A 314 -7.53 -4.52 30.88
C LEU A 314 -8.78 -5.40 30.84
N ASP A 315 -8.71 -6.63 31.34
CA ASP A 315 -9.82 -7.59 31.37
C ASP A 315 -10.92 -7.16 32.33
N ARG A 316 -10.60 -6.25 33.28
CA ARG A 316 -11.55 -5.68 34.25
C ARG A 316 -12.12 -4.34 33.83
N LEU A 317 -11.73 -3.83 32.66
CA LEU A 317 -12.21 -2.56 32.15
C LEU A 317 -13.27 -2.80 31.07
N ASP A 318 -14.47 -2.19 31.28
CA ASP A 318 -15.40 -2.06 30.16
C ASP A 318 -14.74 -1.30 28.99
N ARG A 319 -15.04 -1.74 27.75
CA ARG A 319 -14.45 -1.14 26.54
C ARG A 319 -14.42 0.40 26.53
N PRO A 320 -15.48 1.14 26.94
CA PRO A 320 -15.46 2.60 27.03
C PRO A 320 -14.47 3.14 28.06
N GLN A 321 -14.25 2.44 29.17
CA GLN A 321 -13.34 2.87 30.23
C GLN A 321 -11.87 2.63 29.87
N ALA A 322 -11.57 1.55 29.18
CA ALA A 322 -10.22 1.25 28.68
C ALA A 322 -9.74 2.33 27.71
N LEU A 323 -10.59 2.73 26.75
CA LEU A 323 -10.29 3.78 25.77
C LEU A 323 -10.09 5.16 26.43
N ASN A 324 -10.91 5.50 27.44
CA ASN A 324 -10.81 6.79 28.12
C ASN A 324 -9.56 6.88 29.01
N LYS A 325 -9.15 5.80 29.67
CA LYS A 325 -7.91 5.76 30.45
C LYS A 325 -6.66 5.82 29.57
N ALA A 326 -6.63 5.10 28.46
CA ALA A 326 -5.55 5.16 27.50
C ALA A 326 -5.37 6.58 26.94
N ASN A 327 -6.48 7.24 26.55
CA ASN A 327 -6.47 8.61 26.05
C ASN A 327 -6.05 9.66 27.09
N SER A 328 -6.37 9.46 28.39
CA SER A 328 -5.96 10.39 29.46
C SER A 328 -4.46 10.31 29.75
N ASN A 329 -3.85 9.14 29.60
CA ASN A 329 -2.42 8.96 29.86
C ASN A 329 -1.56 9.41 28.65
N LEU A 330 -2.05 9.25 27.43
CA LEU A 330 -1.39 9.80 26.24
C LEU A 330 -1.31 11.34 26.24
N LYS A 331 -2.24 12.04 26.90
CA LYS A 331 -2.19 13.50 27.07
C LYS A 331 -1.11 13.97 28.05
N CYS A 332 -0.63 13.11 28.97
CA CYS A 332 0.44 13.44 29.89
C CYS A 332 1.85 13.35 29.27
N ILE A 333 2.00 12.67 28.14
CA ILE A 333 3.28 12.48 27.43
C ILE A 333 3.53 13.60 26.40
N SER A 334 2.50 14.36 26.01
CA SER A 334 2.57 15.46 25.04
C SER A 334 2.67 16.87 25.66
N ALA A 335 2.89 16.99 26.95
CA ALA A 335 3.15 18.22 27.70
C ALA A 335 4.59 18.24 28.19
#